data_e3d4aca91cf723d78d289a64d28aa0f9
#
_entry.id   e3d4aca91cf723d78d289a64d28aa0f9
#
_cell.length_a   1.000
_cell.length_b   1.000
_cell.length_c   1.000
_cell.angle_alpha   90.00
_cell.angle_beta   90.00
_cell.angle_gamma   90.00
#
_symmetry.space_group_name_H-M   'P 1'
#
loop_
_entity.id
_entity.type
_entity.pdbx_description
1 polymer ?
#
loop_
_entity_poly.entity_id
_entity_poly.type
_entity_poly.pdbx_seq_one_letter_code
_entity_poly.pdbx_strand_id
1 'polypeptide(L)' 'MARIYAELIKKGLKTIDDVPKALQKAVKALLEGDSID' A
#
# COMPACT_ATOMS: atom_id res chain seq x y z
N MET A 1 1.82 5.32 8.33
CA MET A 1 2.93 4.52 7.89
C MET A 1 2.59 3.67 6.68
N ALA A 2 1.62 2.75 6.80
CA ALA A 2 1.24 1.96 5.63
C ALA A 2 0.67 2.81 4.51
N ARG A 3 0.11 3.94 4.86
CA ARG A 3 -0.48 4.82 3.86
C ARG A 3 0.55 5.35 2.86
N ILE A 4 1.75 5.64 3.36
CA ILE A 4 2.81 6.13 2.48
C ILE A 4 3.18 5.07 1.47
N TYR A 5 3.27 3.82 1.92
CA TYR A 5 3.55 2.72 1.01
C TYR A 5 2.46 2.58 -0.04
N ALA A 6 1.21 2.70 0.39
CA ALA A 6 0.10 2.57 -0.53
C ALA A 6 0.17 3.65 -1.61
N GLU A 7 0.53 4.88 -1.23
CA GLU A 7 0.66 5.95 -2.19
C GLU A 7 1.79 5.68 -3.18
N LEU A 8 2.92 5.20 -2.68
CA LEU A 8 4.06 4.90 -3.54
C LEU A 8 3.72 3.81 -4.55
N ILE A 9 2.97 2.82 -4.11
CA ILE A 9 2.55 1.74 -4.98
C ILE A 9 1.58 2.26 -6.04
N LYS A 10 0.66 3.11 -5.65
CA LYS A 10 -0.29 3.69 -6.60
C LYS A 10 0.41 4.51 -7.66
N LYS A 11 1.49 5.17 -7.28
CA LYS A 11 2.25 5.98 -8.22
C LYS A 11 3.21 5.16 -9.05
N GLY A 12 3.33 3.88 -8.75
CA GLY A 12 4.24 3.00 -9.48
C GLY A 12 5.68 3.11 -9.07
N LEU A 13 5.95 3.75 -7.92
CA LEU A 13 7.31 3.93 -7.45
C LEU A 13 7.79 2.75 -6.63
N LYS A 14 6.87 1.96 -6.10
CA LYS A 14 7.19 0.78 -5.32
C LYS A 14 6.15 -0.30 -5.60
N THR A 15 6.47 -1.53 -5.20
CA THR A 15 5.54 -2.65 -5.33
C THR A 15 5.26 -3.22 -3.97
N ILE A 16 4.24 -4.07 -3.89
CA ILE A 16 3.89 -4.69 -2.61
C ILE A 16 5.04 -5.54 -2.09
N ASP A 17 5.87 -6.07 -2.97
CA ASP A 17 7.03 -6.85 -2.57
C ASP A 17 8.07 -6.00 -1.83
N ASP A 18 8.08 -4.70 -2.09
CA ASP A 18 8.99 -3.79 -1.40
C ASP A 18 8.52 -3.47 0.01
N VAL A 19 7.31 -3.84 0.33
CA VAL A 19 6.74 -3.55 1.65
C VAL A 19 7.04 -4.71 2.60
N PRO A 20 7.47 -4.42 3.84
CA PRO A 20 7.67 -5.49 4.82
C PRO A 20 6.40 -6.32 4.98
N LYS A 21 6.56 -7.61 5.15
CA LYS A 21 5.41 -8.50 5.25
C LYS A 21 4.42 -8.06 6.32
N ALA A 22 4.93 -7.53 7.40
CA ALA A 22 4.06 -7.08 8.49
C ALA A 22 3.13 -5.97 8.06
N LEU A 23 3.54 -5.18 7.07
CA LEU A 23 2.76 -4.05 6.59
C LEU A 23 2.00 -4.35 5.30
N GLN A 24 2.34 -5.43 4.62
CA GLN A 24 1.70 -5.73 3.35
C GLN A 24 0.19 -5.86 3.46
N LYS A 25 -0.28 -6.50 4.52
CA LYS A 25 -1.72 -6.65 4.72
C LYS A 25 -2.40 -5.29 4.87
N ALA A 26 -1.80 -4.41 5.66
CA ALA A 26 -2.36 -3.09 5.86
C ALA A 26 -2.33 -2.28 4.57
N VAL A 27 -1.24 -2.40 3.83
CA VAL A 27 -1.12 -1.67 2.57
C VAL A 27 -2.13 -2.17 1.56
N LYS A 28 -2.31 -3.48 1.47
CA LYS A 28 -3.30 -4.04 0.54
C LYS A 28 -4.71 -3.58 0.92
N ALA A 29 -5.00 -3.55 2.20
CA ALA A 29 -6.30 -3.09 2.66
C ALA A 29 -6.51 -1.63 2.27
N LEU A 30 -5.47 -0.82 2.41
CA LEU A 30 -5.58 0.58 2.02
C LEU A 30 -5.76 0.73 0.53
N LEU A 31 -5.08 -0.08 -0.26
CA LEU A 31 -5.21 0.00 -1.71
C LEU A 31 -6.61 -0.41 -2.16
N GLU A 32 -7.17 -1.43 -1.52
CA GLU A 32 -8.51 -1.88 -1.87
C GLU A 32 -9.58 -0.98 -1.32
N GLY A 33 -9.38 -0.47 -0.12
CA GLY A 33 -10.37 0.38 0.51
C GLY A 33 -10.28 1.83 0.11
N ASP A 34 -9.15 2.23 -0.44
CA ASP A 34 -8.92 3.62 -0.80
C ASP A 34 -9.92 4.13 -1.82
N SER A 35 -10.41 3.23 -2.65
CA SER A 35 -11.38 3.61 -3.67
C SER A 35 -12.69 4.06 -3.06
N ILE A 36 -12.89 3.79 -1.77
CA ILE A 36 -14.12 4.18 -1.10
C ILE A 36 -14.18 5.67 -0.86
N ASP A 37 -13.05 6.29 -0.72
CA ASP A 37 -13.02 7.75 -0.53
C ASP A 37 -13.57 8.48 -1.76
#